data_c1160e660f2a03e4b6f486ec7ab589cb
#
_entry.id   c1160e660f2a03e4b6f486ec7ab589cb
#
_cell.length_a   1.000
_cell.length_b   1.000
_cell.length_c   1.000
_cell.angle_alpha   90.00
_cell.angle_beta   90.00
_cell.angle_gamma   90.00
#
_symmetry.space_group_name_H-M   'P 1'
#
loop_
_entity.id
_entity.type
_entity.pdbx_description
1 polymer ?
#
loop_
_entity_poly.entity_id
_entity_poly.type
_entity_poly.pdbx_seq_one_letter_code
_entity_poly.pdbx_strand_id
1 'polypeptide(L)'
;TVMTQIISAVASSQYGGQSVDLKHLGKYLRKSHDKYEKAYRAHFGDEFDDDTIEKLVQDRLKDELKSGVQTIQYQINTLMTTNGQSPFVTLFLNLDENNEYIEENAMIVEEILRQRLEGIKNEKGVYVTPAFPKLIYVLDENNCLKGGKYDYITKLAVKCSAKRMYPDYISAKKMRENYEGNVFSCMGCRSFLSPWKDENGNYKFEGRFNQGVVSINLPQ
;
A
#
# COMPACT_ATOMS: atom_id res chain seq x y z
N THR A 1 -8.56 -8.16 -5.96
CA THR A 1 -8.59 -9.17 -7.06
C THR A 1 -7.87 -8.66 -8.31
N VAL A 2 -8.32 -7.55 -8.93
CA VAL A 2 -7.64 -7.02 -10.14
C VAL A 2 -6.19 -6.65 -9.87
N MET A 3 -5.90 -5.95 -8.76
CA MET A 3 -4.52 -5.60 -8.38
C MET A 3 -3.63 -6.84 -8.27
N THR A 4 -4.09 -7.90 -7.63
CA THR A 4 -3.30 -9.13 -7.46
C THR A 4 -3.13 -9.90 -8.75
N GLN A 5 -4.09 -9.85 -9.68
CA GLN A 5 -3.94 -10.39 -11.03
C GLN A 5 -2.87 -9.64 -11.83
N ILE A 6 -2.86 -8.30 -11.75
CA ILE A 6 -1.80 -7.48 -12.36
C ILE A 6 -0.44 -7.83 -11.75
N ILE A 7 -0.35 -7.91 -10.43
CA ILE A 7 0.87 -8.30 -9.72
C ILE A 7 1.39 -9.65 -10.22
N SER A 8 0.50 -10.64 -10.34
CA SER A 8 0.86 -11.98 -10.84
C SER A 8 1.35 -11.96 -12.28
N ALA A 9 0.65 -11.23 -13.15
CA ALA A 9 1.02 -11.10 -14.56
C ALA A 9 2.39 -10.43 -14.73
N VAL A 10 2.63 -9.34 -13.99
CA VAL A 10 3.93 -8.64 -13.99
C VAL A 10 5.02 -9.55 -13.44
N ALA A 11 4.80 -10.23 -12.32
CA ALA A 11 5.77 -11.13 -11.71
C ALA A 11 6.11 -12.35 -12.61
N SER A 12 5.20 -12.74 -13.47
CA SER A 12 5.40 -13.85 -14.43
C SER A 12 6.10 -13.41 -15.72
N SER A 13 6.07 -12.11 -16.05
CA SER A 13 6.59 -11.56 -17.30
C SER A 13 7.95 -10.89 -17.17
N GLN A 14 8.40 -10.57 -15.96
CA GLN A 14 9.67 -9.91 -15.72
C GLN A 14 10.35 -10.38 -14.44
N TYR A 15 11.68 -10.28 -14.40
CA TYR A 15 12.46 -10.54 -13.20
C TYR A 15 12.50 -9.31 -12.29
N GLY A 16 12.72 -9.56 -11.01
CA GLY A 16 12.86 -8.52 -9.99
C GLY A 16 11.58 -8.16 -9.28
N GLY A 17 11.71 -7.23 -8.34
CA GLY A 17 10.59 -6.77 -7.53
C GLY A 17 9.71 -5.78 -8.26
N GLN A 18 8.47 -5.70 -7.82
CA GLN A 18 7.53 -4.67 -8.24
C GLN A 18 7.05 -3.88 -7.02
N SER A 19 6.75 -2.62 -7.23
CA SER A 19 6.21 -1.75 -6.20
C SER A 19 4.87 -1.18 -6.63
N VAL A 20 3.94 -1.18 -5.68
CA VAL A 20 2.60 -0.62 -5.87
C VAL A 20 2.44 0.56 -4.93
N ASP A 21 2.25 1.75 -5.48
CA ASP A 21 1.90 2.93 -4.71
C ASP A 21 0.40 2.93 -4.41
N LEU A 22 0.04 2.91 -3.13
CA LEU A 22 -1.35 2.82 -2.71
C LEU A 22 -2.14 4.11 -2.91
N LYS A 23 -1.47 5.23 -3.20
CA LYS A 23 -2.15 6.52 -3.48
C LYS A 23 -3.21 6.41 -4.58
N HIS A 24 -3.06 5.45 -5.49
CA HIS A 24 -3.99 5.21 -6.59
C HIS A 24 -5.26 4.47 -6.18
N LEU A 25 -5.32 3.90 -4.97
CA LEU A 25 -6.45 3.09 -4.53
C LEU A 25 -7.55 3.90 -3.87
N GLY A 26 -7.24 5.05 -3.26
CA GLY A 26 -8.21 5.87 -2.52
C GLY A 26 -9.45 6.22 -3.34
N LYS A 27 -9.27 6.59 -4.62
CA LYS A 27 -10.39 6.88 -5.53
C LYS A 27 -11.41 5.73 -5.70
N TYR A 28 -10.98 4.49 -5.54
CA TYR A 28 -11.89 3.34 -5.64
C TYR A 28 -12.64 3.12 -4.34
N LEU A 29 -12.00 3.43 -3.20
CA LEU A 29 -12.68 3.38 -1.91
C LEU A 29 -13.75 4.47 -1.83
N ARG A 30 -13.50 5.69 -2.35
CA ARG A 30 -14.49 6.75 -2.47
C ARG A 30 -15.67 6.30 -3.33
N LYS A 31 -15.42 5.65 -4.46
CA LYS A 31 -16.50 5.09 -5.30
C LYS A 31 -17.33 4.02 -4.59
N SER A 32 -16.72 3.21 -3.73
CA SER A 32 -17.45 2.25 -2.90
C SER A 32 -18.33 2.97 -1.88
N HIS A 33 -17.81 4.03 -1.24
CA HIS A 33 -18.57 4.90 -0.34
C HIS A 33 -19.83 5.44 -1.04
N ASP A 34 -19.66 6.13 -2.17
CA ASP A 34 -20.77 6.74 -2.92
C ASP A 34 -21.81 5.70 -3.36
N LYS A 35 -21.34 4.52 -3.73
CA LYS A 35 -22.22 3.39 -4.10
C LYS A 35 -23.07 2.94 -2.91
N TYR A 36 -22.49 2.81 -1.72
CA TYR A 36 -23.21 2.36 -0.52
C TYR A 36 -24.14 3.44 -0.01
N GLU A 37 -23.70 4.70 0.00
CA GLU A 37 -24.57 5.82 0.35
C GLU A 37 -25.81 5.85 -0.53
N LYS A 38 -25.63 5.81 -1.85
CA LYS A 38 -26.75 5.78 -2.81
C LYS A 38 -27.67 4.57 -2.57
N ALA A 39 -27.12 3.40 -2.29
CA ALA A 39 -27.90 2.19 -2.06
C ALA A 39 -28.72 2.29 -0.76
N TYR A 40 -28.15 2.79 0.33
CA TYR A 40 -28.84 2.93 1.61
C TYR A 40 -29.91 4.03 1.54
N ARG A 41 -29.62 5.19 0.92
CA ARG A 41 -30.63 6.22 0.70
C ARG A 41 -31.80 5.72 -0.16
N ALA A 42 -31.53 4.93 -1.18
CA ALA A 42 -32.60 4.33 -2.01
C ALA A 42 -33.42 3.28 -1.26
N HIS A 43 -32.82 2.57 -0.30
CA HIS A 43 -33.50 1.52 0.45
C HIS A 43 -34.31 2.06 1.64
N PHE A 44 -33.76 3.00 2.39
CA PHE A 44 -34.37 3.51 3.63
C PHE A 44 -35.15 4.81 3.42
N GLY A 45 -34.93 5.54 2.31
CA GLY A 45 -35.58 6.82 2.06
C GLY A 45 -35.30 7.83 3.18
N ASP A 46 -36.37 8.40 3.72
CA ASP A 46 -36.32 9.39 4.81
C ASP A 46 -36.47 8.76 6.20
N GLU A 47 -36.39 7.42 6.34
CA GLU A 47 -36.51 6.73 7.63
C GLU A 47 -35.32 7.00 8.55
N PHE A 48 -34.14 7.27 7.99
CA PHE A 48 -32.91 7.54 8.73
C PHE A 48 -32.35 8.92 8.38
N ASP A 49 -31.79 9.56 9.42
CA ASP A 49 -31.03 10.80 9.24
C ASP A 49 -29.68 10.57 8.52
N ASP A 50 -29.09 11.65 8.06
CA ASP A 50 -27.81 11.60 7.34
C ASP A 50 -26.67 10.99 8.15
N ASP A 51 -26.63 11.24 9.47
CA ASP A 51 -25.60 10.70 10.36
C ASP A 51 -25.73 9.18 10.52
N THR A 52 -26.95 8.66 10.55
CA THR A 52 -27.23 7.22 10.62
C THR A 52 -26.86 6.54 9.30
N ILE A 53 -27.23 7.12 8.16
CA ILE A 53 -26.84 6.62 6.83
C ILE A 53 -25.31 6.60 6.72
N GLU A 54 -24.62 7.67 7.09
CA GLU A 54 -23.16 7.74 7.02
C GLU A 54 -22.49 6.68 7.90
N LYS A 55 -23.00 6.40 9.10
CA LYS A 55 -22.49 5.30 9.95
C LYS A 55 -22.62 3.94 9.26
N LEU A 56 -23.77 3.65 8.68
CA LEU A 56 -23.99 2.40 7.95
C LEU A 56 -23.05 2.26 6.76
N VAL A 57 -22.84 3.36 6.01
CA VAL A 57 -21.89 3.41 4.88
C VAL A 57 -20.48 3.13 5.38
N GLN A 58 -20.02 3.79 6.44
CA GLN A 58 -18.69 3.63 7.01
C GLN A 58 -18.46 2.20 7.54
N ASP A 59 -19.43 1.60 8.19
CA ASP A 59 -19.30 0.23 8.67
C ASP A 59 -19.21 -0.76 7.51
N ARG A 60 -20.03 -0.59 6.48
CA ARG A 60 -19.95 -1.40 5.26
C ARG A 60 -18.64 -1.25 4.52
N LEU A 61 -18.14 -0.01 4.45
CA LEU A 61 -16.88 0.32 3.80
C LEU A 61 -15.70 -0.33 4.53
N LYS A 62 -15.70 -0.33 5.86
CA LYS A 62 -14.68 -1.01 6.68
C LYS A 62 -14.68 -2.51 6.45
N ASP A 63 -15.84 -3.15 6.34
CA ASP A 63 -15.96 -4.58 6.05
C ASP A 63 -15.43 -4.92 4.66
N GLU A 64 -15.76 -4.12 3.65
CA GLU A 64 -15.23 -4.29 2.29
C GLU A 64 -13.71 -4.12 2.28
N LEU A 65 -13.20 -3.08 2.94
CA LEU A 65 -11.78 -2.80 3.03
C LEU A 65 -11.03 -3.94 3.72
N LYS A 66 -11.53 -4.42 4.86
CA LYS A 66 -10.98 -5.56 5.59
C LYS A 66 -10.89 -6.80 4.70
N SER A 67 -11.97 -7.13 4.02
CA SER A 67 -12.03 -8.28 3.11
C SER A 67 -11.09 -8.11 1.90
N GLY A 68 -11.01 -6.89 1.37
CA GLY A 68 -10.12 -6.55 0.27
C GLY A 68 -8.65 -6.70 0.64
N VAL A 69 -8.23 -6.20 1.80
CA VAL A 69 -6.87 -6.32 2.31
C VAL A 69 -6.51 -7.78 2.61
N GLN A 70 -7.42 -8.54 3.22
CA GLN A 70 -7.24 -9.99 3.43
C GLN A 70 -7.03 -10.73 2.11
N THR A 71 -7.82 -10.39 1.08
CA THR A 71 -7.69 -10.99 -0.25
C THR A 71 -6.32 -10.70 -0.85
N ILE A 72 -5.85 -9.44 -0.74
CA ILE A 72 -4.51 -9.05 -1.23
C ILE A 72 -3.43 -9.87 -0.52
N GLN A 73 -3.47 -9.94 0.81
CA GLN A 73 -2.48 -10.68 1.60
C GLN A 73 -2.50 -12.17 1.25
N TYR A 74 -3.68 -12.78 1.20
CA TYR A 74 -3.82 -14.20 0.88
C TYR A 74 -3.29 -14.51 -0.51
N GLN A 75 -3.72 -13.76 -1.51
CA GLN A 75 -3.32 -14.02 -2.90
C GLN A 75 -1.81 -13.82 -3.11
N ILE A 76 -1.20 -12.76 -2.56
CA ILE A 76 0.25 -12.53 -2.69
C ILE A 76 1.05 -13.70 -2.08
N ASN A 77 0.57 -14.27 -0.97
CA ASN A 77 1.28 -15.35 -0.28
C ASN A 77 0.99 -16.76 -0.85
N THR A 78 -0.07 -16.93 -1.64
CA THR A 78 -0.45 -18.21 -2.25
C THR A 78 -0.19 -18.26 -3.75
N LEU A 79 -0.02 -17.10 -4.42
CA LEU A 79 0.32 -17.06 -5.83
C LEU A 79 1.76 -17.51 -6.06
N MET A 80 1.93 -18.35 -7.07
CA MET A 80 3.24 -18.67 -7.63
C MET A 80 3.32 -18.09 -9.05
N THR A 81 4.47 -17.53 -9.36
CA THR A 81 4.78 -17.10 -10.74
C THR A 81 5.03 -18.32 -11.62
N THR A 82 5.05 -18.13 -12.93
CA THR A 82 5.43 -19.18 -13.89
C THR A 82 6.81 -19.78 -13.61
N ASN A 83 7.67 -19.04 -12.91
CA ASN A 83 9.01 -19.47 -12.50
C ASN A 83 9.03 -20.18 -11.13
N GLY A 84 7.87 -20.47 -10.54
CA GLY A 84 7.76 -21.15 -9.24
C GLY A 84 8.15 -20.31 -8.03
N GLN A 85 8.13 -18.97 -8.15
CA GLN A 85 8.46 -18.04 -7.06
C GLN A 85 7.22 -17.27 -6.61
N SER A 86 7.19 -16.89 -5.34
CA SER A 86 6.19 -15.93 -4.86
C SER A 86 6.47 -14.54 -5.45
N PRO A 87 5.44 -13.75 -5.79
CA PRO A 87 5.61 -12.41 -6.29
C PRO A 87 6.38 -11.53 -5.30
N PHE A 88 7.50 -10.95 -5.74
CA PHE A 88 8.29 -10.02 -4.93
C PHE A 88 7.67 -8.63 -5.00
N VAL A 89 6.76 -8.33 -4.06
CA VAL A 89 5.92 -7.12 -4.08
C VAL A 89 6.24 -6.23 -2.89
N THR A 90 6.33 -4.94 -3.16
CA THR A 90 6.40 -3.86 -2.18
C THR A 90 5.15 -3.01 -2.26
N LEU A 91 4.49 -2.75 -1.14
CA LEU A 91 3.43 -1.74 -1.02
C LEU A 91 4.02 -0.46 -0.43
N PHE A 92 3.83 0.64 -1.15
CA PHE A 92 4.31 1.95 -0.76
C PHE A 92 3.17 2.72 -0.09
N LEU A 93 3.33 2.92 1.22
CA LEU A 93 2.33 3.51 2.11
C LEU A 93 2.65 5.00 2.27
N ASN A 94 2.19 5.80 1.32
CA ASN A 94 2.40 7.25 1.30
C ASN A 94 1.09 8.00 1.55
N LEU A 95 1.10 8.92 2.53
CA LEU A 95 -0.01 9.82 2.86
C LEU A 95 0.34 11.22 2.38
N ASP A 96 0.35 11.39 1.05
CA ASP A 96 0.64 12.67 0.40
C ASP A 96 -0.49 13.67 0.62
N GLU A 97 -0.18 14.82 1.22
CA GLU A 97 -1.15 15.89 1.51
C GLU A 97 -1.79 16.49 0.25
N ASN A 98 -1.11 16.38 -0.89
CA ASN A 98 -1.64 16.85 -2.16
C ASN A 98 -2.59 15.86 -2.83
N ASN A 99 -2.80 14.69 -2.23
CA ASN A 99 -3.71 13.69 -2.78
C ASN A 99 -5.15 13.96 -2.32
N GLU A 100 -6.05 14.19 -3.25
CA GLU A 100 -7.50 14.38 -3.01
C GLU A 100 -8.12 13.23 -2.17
N TYR A 101 -7.57 12.01 -2.28
CA TYR A 101 -8.08 10.80 -1.61
C TYR A 101 -7.23 10.40 -0.40
N ILE A 102 -6.59 11.36 0.26
CA ILE A 102 -5.68 11.08 1.39
C ILE A 102 -6.40 10.38 2.55
N GLU A 103 -7.66 10.70 2.81
CA GLU A 103 -8.44 10.08 3.89
C GLU A 103 -8.74 8.61 3.61
N GLU A 104 -9.15 8.30 2.40
CA GLU A 104 -9.35 6.93 1.95
C GLU A 104 -8.02 6.14 1.93
N ASN A 105 -6.95 6.78 1.50
CA ASN A 105 -5.62 6.17 1.56
C ASN A 105 -5.19 5.91 3.00
N ALA A 106 -5.51 6.80 3.94
CA ALA A 106 -5.24 6.61 5.36
C ALA A 106 -5.99 5.37 5.91
N MET A 107 -7.25 5.19 5.54
CA MET A 107 -8.03 3.99 5.90
C MET A 107 -7.40 2.71 5.33
N ILE A 108 -6.96 2.73 4.08
CA ILE A 108 -6.30 1.58 3.44
C ILE A 108 -4.98 1.25 4.15
N VAL A 109 -4.15 2.26 4.42
CA VAL A 109 -2.86 2.09 5.11
C VAL A 109 -3.07 1.56 6.52
N GLU A 110 -4.02 2.12 7.25
CA GLU A 110 -4.36 1.66 8.59
C GLU A 110 -4.76 0.18 8.59
N GLU A 111 -5.66 -0.24 7.70
CA GLU A 111 -6.11 -1.62 7.64
C GLU A 111 -5.00 -2.60 7.24
N ILE A 112 -4.13 -2.22 6.31
CA ILE A 112 -2.95 -3.02 5.95
C ILE A 112 -2.03 -3.21 7.15
N LEU A 113 -1.79 -2.16 7.93
CA LEU A 113 -0.95 -2.23 9.13
C LEU A 113 -1.61 -3.06 10.24
N ARG A 114 -2.93 -2.97 10.43
CA ARG A 114 -3.67 -3.79 11.40
C ARG A 114 -3.55 -5.27 11.08
N GLN A 115 -3.81 -5.64 9.84
CA GLN A 115 -3.71 -7.04 9.42
C GLN A 115 -2.27 -7.55 9.44
N ARG A 116 -1.29 -6.71 9.09
CA ARG A 116 0.13 -7.07 9.22
C ARG A 116 0.51 -7.29 10.69
N LEU A 117 0.03 -6.45 11.60
CA LEU A 117 0.27 -6.59 13.04
C LEU A 117 -0.32 -7.91 13.59
N GLU A 118 -1.50 -8.30 13.13
CA GLU A 118 -2.11 -9.59 13.46
C GLU A 118 -1.28 -10.75 12.89
N GLY A 119 -0.92 -10.70 11.63
CA GLY A 119 -0.20 -11.75 10.91
C GLY A 119 -1.15 -12.71 10.18
N ILE A 120 -0.59 -13.75 9.59
CA ILE A 120 -1.32 -14.79 8.86
C ILE A 120 -1.26 -16.10 9.65
N LYS A 121 -2.38 -16.79 9.80
CA LYS A 121 -2.41 -18.14 10.39
C LYS A 121 -1.77 -19.15 9.44
N ASN A 122 -0.81 -19.90 9.96
CA ASN A 122 -0.29 -21.07 9.28
C ASN A 122 -1.21 -22.30 9.47
N GLU A 123 -0.83 -23.42 8.87
CA GLU A 123 -1.58 -24.70 8.97
C GLU A 123 -1.78 -25.18 10.41
N LYS A 124 -0.90 -24.80 11.33
CA LYS A 124 -0.99 -25.11 12.76
C LYS A 124 -1.82 -24.12 13.56
N GLY A 125 -2.46 -23.15 12.90
CA GLY A 125 -3.25 -22.09 13.55
C GLY A 125 -2.42 -21.00 14.25
N VAL A 126 -1.10 -21.00 14.07
CA VAL A 126 -0.19 -20.02 14.67
C VAL A 126 -0.05 -18.80 13.75
N TYR A 127 -0.15 -17.59 14.31
CA TYR A 127 0.05 -16.36 13.56
C TYR A 127 1.54 -16.11 13.28
N VAL A 128 1.88 -16.10 12.00
CA VAL A 128 3.24 -15.84 11.52
C VAL A 128 3.31 -14.53 10.73
N THR A 129 4.52 -13.98 10.60
CA THR A 129 4.73 -12.81 9.75
C THR A 129 4.88 -13.24 8.30
N PRO A 130 4.03 -12.77 7.37
CA PRO A 130 4.19 -13.08 5.96
C PRO A 130 5.43 -12.40 5.39
N ALA A 131 6.15 -13.07 4.50
CA ALA A 131 7.32 -12.51 3.82
C ALA A 131 6.94 -11.35 2.87
N PHE A 132 5.78 -11.47 2.21
CA PHE A 132 5.23 -10.50 1.27
C PHE A 132 3.76 -10.14 1.59
N PRO A 133 3.31 -8.96 1.11
CA PRO A 133 4.09 -7.88 0.50
C PRO A 133 5.05 -7.24 1.50
N LYS A 134 6.18 -6.71 1.02
CA LYS A 134 6.99 -5.79 1.82
C LYS A 134 6.23 -4.47 1.99
N LEU A 135 6.36 -3.86 3.14
CA LEU A 135 5.70 -2.58 3.45
C LEU A 135 6.75 -1.50 3.64
N ILE A 136 6.58 -0.39 2.92
CA ILE A 136 7.40 0.81 3.07
C ILE A 136 6.48 1.96 3.48
N TYR A 137 6.71 2.50 4.67
CA TYR A 137 5.92 3.60 5.21
C TYR A 137 6.68 4.91 5.09
N VAL A 138 6.03 5.92 4.51
CA VAL A 138 6.62 7.24 4.31
C VAL A 138 6.34 8.12 5.53
N LEU A 139 7.41 8.59 6.16
CA LEU A 139 7.34 9.58 7.23
C LEU A 139 7.31 10.98 6.62
N ASP A 140 6.23 11.70 6.87
CA ASP A 140 6.04 13.10 6.47
C ASP A 140 5.54 13.91 7.67
N GLU A 141 5.47 15.23 7.55
CA GLU A 141 5.10 16.13 8.64
C GLU A 141 3.69 15.83 9.19
N ASN A 142 2.73 15.51 8.30
CA ASN A 142 1.34 15.19 8.67
C ASN A 142 1.17 13.91 9.50
N ASN A 143 2.16 13.03 9.52
CA ASN A 143 2.07 11.74 10.20
C ASN A 143 3.16 11.48 11.23
N CYS A 144 4.35 12.11 11.13
CA CYS A 144 5.45 11.86 12.06
C CYS A 144 5.54 12.89 13.20
N LEU A 145 4.89 14.05 13.08
CA LEU A 145 4.87 15.04 14.14
C LEU A 145 3.76 14.73 15.15
N LYS A 146 4.06 14.92 16.44
CA LYS A 146 3.09 14.72 17.50
C LYS A 146 1.89 15.64 17.32
N GLY A 147 0.69 15.06 17.24
CA GLY A 147 -0.56 15.80 17.00
C GLY A 147 -0.86 16.01 15.52
N GLY A 148 -0.06 15.52 14.61
CA GLY A 148 -0.40 15.47 13.19
C GLY A 148 -1.64 14.62 12.93
N LYS A 149 -2.41 14.94 11.90
CA LYS A 149 -3.69 14.29 11.58
C LYS A 149 -3.56 12.76 11.50
N TYR A 150 -2.43 12.26 11.02
CA TYR A 150 -2.17 10.82 10.81
C TYR A 150 -1.11 10.24 11.76
N ASP A 151 -0.76 10.94 12.86
CA ASP A 151 0.17 10.47 13.91
C ASP A 151 -0.23 9.10 14.47
N TYR A 152 -1.54 8.83 14.58
CA TYR A 152 -2.05 7.54 15.04
C TYR A 152 -1.66 6.37 14.11
N ILE A 153 -1.56 6.60 12.79
CA ILE A 153 -1.12 5.59 11.81
C ILE A 153 0.38 5.30 12.01
N THR A 154 1.19 6.33 12.23
CA THR A 154 2.62 6.13 12.54
C THR A 154 2.83 5.35 13.84
N LYS A 155 2.04 5.63 14.87
CA LYS A 155 2.07 4.81 16.11
C LYS A 155 1.71 3.35 15.85
N LEU A 156 0.72 3.10 15.00
CA LEU A 156 0.35 1.75 14.57
C LEU A 156 1.48 1.10 13.76
N ALA A 157 2.11 1.84 12.84
CA ALA A 157 3.25 1.37 12.05
C ALA A 157 4.42 0.96 12.94
N VAL A 158 4.79 1.79 13.91
CA VAL A 158 5.86 1.48 14.89
C VAL A 158 5.53 0.22 15.69
N LYS A 159 4.29 0.10 16.19
CA LYS A 159 3.84 -1.12 16.89
C LYS A 159 3.92 -2.35 16.00
N CYS A 160 3.57 -2.20 14.72
CA CYS A 160 3.66 -3.25 13.73
C CYS A 160 5.13 -3.66 13.48
N SER A 161 6.03 -2.71 13.28
CA SER A 161 7.46 -2.98 13.07
C SER A 161 8.09 -3.69 14.27
N ALA A 162 7.75 -3.27 15.49
CA ALA A 162 8.25 -3.90 16.70
C ALA A 162 7.87 -5.38 16.83
N LYS A 163 6.69 -5.77 16.31
CA LYS A 163 6.18 -7.15 16.39
C LYS A 163 6.50 -7.98 15.14
N ARG A 164 6.49 -7.34 13.96
CA ARG A 164 6.51 -8.01 12.65
C ARG A 164 7.68 -7.63 11.76
N MET A 165 8.58 -6.77 12.23
CA MET A 165 9.76 -6.25 11.51
C MET A 165 9.42 -5.41 10.26
N TYR A 166 8.17 -5.12 10.00
CA TYR A 166 7.65 -4.25 8.93
C TYR A 166 6.58 -3.32 9.50
N PRO A 167 6.37 -2.12 8.90
CA PRO A 167 7.01 -1.58 7.71
C PRO A 167 8.45 -1.10 7.93
N ASP A 168 9.20 -0.97 6.83
CA ASP A 168 10.39 -0.13 6.74
C ASP A 168 9.97 1.34 6.55
N TYR A 169 10.88 2.28 6.85
CA TYR A 169 10.56 3.72 6.83
C TYR A 169 11.41 4.49 5.83
N ILE A 170 10.79 5.47 5.15
CA ILE A 170 11.43 6.44 4.28
C ILE A 170 11.03 7.85 4.71
N SER A 171 11.99 8.77 4.74
CA SER A 171 11.71 10.18 5.01
C SER A 171 11.31 10.91 3.73
N ALA A 172 10.07 11.43 3.66
CA ALA A 172 9.60 12.26 2.57
C ALA A 172 10.47 13.52 2.42
N LYS A 173 10.83 14.16 3.52
CA LYS A 173 11.71 15.33 3.53
C LYS A 173 13.04 15.05 2.83
N LYS A 174 13.72 13.95 3.19
CA LYS A 174 14.99 13.57 2.57
C LYS A 174 14.84 13.20 1.09
N MET A 175 13.74 12.57 0.74
CA MET A 175 13.48 12.30 -0.68
C MET A 175 13.26 13.60 -1.47
N ARG A 176 12.48 14.53 -0.96
CA ARG A 176 12.27 15.84 -1.62
C ARG A 176 13.56 16.62 -1.77
N GLU A 177 14.44 16.61 -0.75
CA GLU A 177 15.76 17.26 -0.82
C GLU A 177 16.65 16.64 -1.91
N ASN A 178 16.64 15.32 -2.06
CA ASN A 178 17.53 14.60 -2.96
C ASN A 178 17.00 14.49 -4.41
N TYR A 179 15.69 14.61 -4.61
CA TYR A 179 15.02 14.30 -5.87
C TYR A 179 14.08 15.42 -6.33
N GLU A 180 14.51 16.68 -6.19
CA GLU A 180 13.82 17.87 -6.72
C GLU A 180 12.34 17.93 -6.28
N GLY A 181 12.07 17.68 -5.02
CA GLY A 181 10.72 17.74 -4.45
C GLY A 181 9.88 16.46 -4.62
N ASN A 182 10.42 15.41 -5.22
CA ASN A 182 9.67 14.20 -5.51
C ASN A 182 9.80 13.12 -4.42
N VAL A 183 8.67 12.44 -4.15
CA VAL A 183 8.59 11.25 -3.30
C VAL A 183 8.05 10.10 -4.14
N PHE A 184 8.80 9.02 -4.23
CA PHE A 184 8.46 7.86 -5.05
C PHE A 184 8.88 6.55 -4.41
N SER A 185 8.27 5.46 -4.84
CA SER A 185 8.50 4.15 -4.27
C SER A 185 9.88 3.58 -4.61
N CYS A 186 10.49 2.92 -3.64
CA CYS A 186 11.58 1.99 -3.91
C CYS A 186 11.03 0.58 -4.21
N MET A 187 11.87 -0.28 -4.76
CA MET A 187 11.56 -1.67 -5.03
C MET A 187 12.34 -2.60 -4.10
N GLY A 188 11.67 -3.67 -3.70
CA GLY A 188 12.28 -4.74 -2.92
C GLY A 188 12.96 -4.25 -1.64
N CYS A 189 14.26 -4.53 -1.53
CA CYS A 189 15.07 -4.17 -0.36
C CYS A 189 15.59 -2.72 -0.38
N ARG A 190 14.73 -1.75 -0.74
CA ARG A 190 15.05 -0.31 -0.85
C ARG A 190 15.94 0.04 -2.04
N SER A 191 15.81 -0.67 -3.14
CA SER A 191 16.44 -0.30 -4.39
C SER A 191 15.65 0.86 -5.03
N PHE A 192 16.28 2.01 -5.13
CA PHE A 192 15.72 3.17 -5.83
C PHE A 192 16.17 3.12 -7.29
N LEU A 193 15.19 3.09 -8.21
CA LEU A 193 15.51 3.28 -9.60
C LEU A 193 15.94 4.73 -9.81
N SER A 194 17.07 4.93 -10.50
CA SER A 194 17.57 6.27 -10.82
C SER A 194 16.47 7.10 -11.47
N PRO A 195 16.29 8.36 -11.07
CA PRO A 195 15.35 9.25 -11.71
C PRO A 195 15.64 9.35 -13.22
N TRP A 196 14.60 9.25 -14.03
CA TRP A 196 14.67 9.41 -15.47
C TRP A 196 13.73 10.52 -15.92
N LYS A 197 14.20 11.37 -16.82
CA LYS A 197 13.39 12.44 -17.41
C LYS A 197 13.03 12.07 -18.84
N ASP A 198 11.78 12.31 -19.20
CA ASP A 198 11.32 12.17 -20.59
C ASP A 198 11.89 13.27 -21.50
N GLU A 199 11.56 13.24 -22.78
CA GLU A 199 12.01 14.22 -23.78
C GLU A 199 11.57 15.65 -23.46
N ASN A 200 10.55 15.83 -22.63
CA ASN A 200 10.01 17.11 -22.16
C ASN A 200 10.61 17.55 -20.82
N GLY A 201 11.55 16.78 -20.26
CA GLY A 201 12.18 17.05 -18.98
C GLY A 201 11.36 16.63 -17.75
N ASN A 202 10.23 15.94 -17.91
CA ASN A 202 9.41 15.48 -16.81
C ASN A 202 9.93 14.17 -16.22
N TYR A 203 9.94 14.06 -14.90
CA TYR A 203 10.28 12.82 -14.22
C TYR A 203 9.25 11.73 -14.45
N LYS A 204 9.72 10.52 -14.73
CA LYS A 204 8.91 9.31 -14.80
C LYS A 204 9.22 8.40 -13.63
N PHE A 205 8.29 8.28 -12.69
CA PHE A 205 8.41 7.42 -11.51
C PHE A 205 7.59 6.14 -11.60
N GLU A 206 6.64 6.07 -12.51
CA GLU A 206 5.73 4.93 -12.71
C GLU A 206 6.00 4.22 -14.04
N GLY A 207 5.57 2.96 -14.16
CA GLY A 207 5.75 2.17 -15.38
C GLY A 207 7.22 1.86 -15.71
N ARG A 208 8.10 1.92 -14.70
CA ARG A 208 9.50 1.50 -14.80
C ARG A 208 9.66 0.11 -14.19
N PHE A 209 10.64 -0.63 -14.61
CA PHE A 209 10.91 -1.97 -14.11
C PHE A 209 12.41 -2.22 -13.93
N ASN A 210 12.72 -3.19 -13.07
CA ASN A 210 14.07 -3.71 -12.90
C ASN A 210 14.26 -4.87 -13.88
N GLN A 211 15.20 -4.73 -14.80
CA GLN A 211 15.44 -5.72 -15.85
C GLN A 211 16.25 -6.93 -15.34
N GLY A 212 17.06 -6.74 -14.31
CA GLY A 212 17.87 -7.82 -13.74
C GLY A 212 18.96 -7.30 -12.81
N VAL A 213 19.73 -8.22 -12.29
CA VAL A 213 20.90 -7.96 -11.44
C VAL A 213 22.15 -8.38 -12.21
N VAL A 214 23.15 -7.48 -12.27
CA VAL A 214 24.47 -7.75 -12.83
C VAL A 214 25.45 -7.92 -11.68
N SER A 215 26.09 -9.06 -11.60
CA SER A 215 27.15 -9.33 -10.63
C SER A 215 28.51 -9.15 -11.30
N ILE A 216 29.38 -8.36 -10.68
CA ILE A 216 30.77 -8.18 -11.12
C ILE A 216 31.63 -8.99 -10.16
N ASN A 217 32.34 -9.97 -10.70
CA ASN A 217 33.34 -10.71 -9.95
C ASN A 217 34.64 -9.90 -9.95
N LEU A 218 35.03 -9.37 -8.82
CA LEU A 218 36.30 -8.66 -8.66
C LEU A 218 37.40 -9.68 -8.41
N PRO A 219 38.49 -9.71 -9.20
CA PRO A 219 39.63 -10.53 -8.90
C PRO A 219 40.24 -10.11 -7.57
N GLN A 220 40.70 -11.10 -6.78
CA GLN A 220 41.40 -10.88 -5.53
C GLN A 220 42.79 -10.32 -5.78
#